data_9f54725ff88ecdc6c98c8099f84b736a
#
_entry.id   9f54725ff88ecdc6c98c8099f84b736a
#
_cell.length_a   1.000
_cell.length_b   1.000
_cell.length_c   1.000
_cell.angle_alpha   90.00
_cell.angle_beta   90.00
_cell.angle_gamma   90.00
#
_symmetry.space_group_name_H-M   'P 1'
#
loop_
_entity.id
_entity.type
_entity.pdbx_description
1 polymer ?
#
loop_
_entity_poly.entity_id
_entity_poly.type
_entity_poly.pdbx_seq_one_letter_code
_entity_poly.pdbx_strand_id
1 'polypeptide(L)'
;MNNASPAPSPPAAIHADHLTVVRGPRPVLHDLSFTVPPGRITGLLGPSGCGKSTLMRAVAGTQAKVTGTLDVLGRPAGHPALRTRVGYVTQAPSVYADLTVRQNLAYFAAVLDPGRAAADRRRANITRAITDVDLTTHADALAGSLSGGQRSRVSLAVALLGTPELLVLDEPTVGLDPVLRRDLWQLFHDLAATRGTTLLVSSHVMDEAERCDRLLLMREGTLLADDTPEALRTRTGTETVEAAFLHLVDAATTAARTEASVKERTR
;
A
#
# COMPACT_ATOMS: atom_id res chain seq x y z
N MET A 1 26.29 36.46 0.90
CA MET A 1 25.97 35.12 1.40
C MET A 1 24.47 34.94 1.35
N ASN A 2 23.97 34.34 0.27
CA ASN A 2 22.54 34.12 0.07
C ASN A 2 22.12 32.87 0.90
N ASN A 3 21.43 33.13 1.99
CA ASN A 3 20.78 32.08 2.79
C ASN A 3 19.44 31.74 2.11
N ALA A 4 19.48 30.91 1.06
CA ALA A 4 18.25 30.37 0.48
C ALA A 4 17.69 29.38 1.50
N SER A 5 16.57 29.75 2.15
CA SER A 5 15.79 28.78 2.93
C SER A 5 15.49 27.57 2.05
N PRO A 6 15.67 26.33 2.54
CA PRO A 6 15.31 25.16 1.78
C PRO A 6 13.83 25.25 1.40
N ALA A 7 13.52 24.98 0.13
CA ALA A 7 12.14 24.94 -0.33
C ALA A 7 11.34 23.96 0.56
N PRO A 8 10.09 24.29 0.94
CA PRO A 8 9.28 23.40 1.74
C PRO A 8 9.17 22.04 1.02
N SER A 9 9.49 20.97 1.73
CA SER A 9 9.33 19.61 1.22
C SER A 9 7.88 19.42 0.73
N PRO A 10 7.66 18.74 -0.41
CA PRO A 10 6.31 18.51 -0.89
C PRO A 10 5.49 17.81 0.21
N PRO A 11 4.20 18.16 0.35
CA PRO A 11 3.36 17.57 1.38
C PRO A 11 3.34 16.04 1.23
N ALA A 12 3.42 15.33 2.33
CA ALA A 12 3.38 13.86 2.34
C ALA A 12 2.11 13.33 1.65
N ALA A 13 2.22 12.23 0.92
CA ALA A 13 1.06 11.57 0.32
C ALA A 13 0.18 10.89 1.38
N ILE A 14 0.80 10.37 2.45
CA ILE A 14 0.12 9.90 3.65
C ILE A 14 0.85 10.50 4.87
N HIS A 15 0.07 11.05 5.79
CA HIS A 15 0.57 11.51 7.09
C HIS A 15 -0.29 10.91 8.19
N ALA A 16 0.33 10.17 9.09
CA ALA A 16 -0.30 9.62 10.27
C ALA A 16 0.37 10.17 11.53
N ASP A 17 -0.44 10.55 12.51
CA ASP A 17 0.03 11.04 13.80
C ASP A 17 -0.82 10.45 14.92
N HIS A 18 -0.18 9.72 15.84
CA HIS A 18 -0.82 9.00 16.95
C HIS A 18 -1.99 8.11 16.52
N LEU A 19 -1.87 7.47 15.35
CA LEU A 19 -2.92 6.65 14.76
C LEU A 19 -3.15 5.37 15.55
N THR A 20 -4.36 5.19 16.05
CA THR A 20 -4.79 3.97 16.73
C THR A 20 -6.06 3.43 16.08
N VAL A 21 -6.13 2.10 15.89
CA VAL A 21 -7.29 1.43 15.31
C VAL A 21 -7.75 0.30 16.21
N VAL A 22 -9.05 0.29 16.54
CA VAL A 22 -9.66 -0.73 17.39
C VAL A 22 -10.56 -1.64 16.55
N ARG A 23 -10.37 -2.98 16.63
CA ARG A 23 -11.25 -3.99 16.05
C ARG A 23 -11.78 -4.91 17.14
N GLY A 24 -13.12 -4.95 17.28
CA GLY A 24 -13.72 -5.66 18.40
C GLY A 24 -13.32 -5.02 19.74
N PRO A 25 -12.93 -5.81 20.74
CA PRO A 25 -12.54 -5.31 22.07
C PRO A 25 -11.06 -4.89 22.18
N ARG A 26 -10.24 -5.12 21.16
CA ARG A 26 -8.78 -4.92 21.24
C ARG A 26 -8.29 -3.93 20.20
N PRO A 27 -7.33 -3.05 20.55
CA PRO A 27 -6.60 -2.27 19.57
C PRO A 27 -5.76 -3.23 18.70
N VAL A 28 -5.67 -2.91 17.41
CA VAL A 28 -4.91 -3.65 16.39
C VAL A 28 -3.74 -2.82 15.90
N LEU A 29 -3.90 -1.49 15.88
CA LEU A 29 -2.82 -0.54 15.63
C LEU A 29 -2.66 0.34 16.85
N HIS A 30 -1.42 0.58 17.26
CA HIS A 30 -1.08 1.22 18.53
C HIS A 30 -0.19 2.45 18.25
N ASP A 31 -0.78 3.64 18.29
CA ASP A 31 -0.05 4.91 18.34
C ASP A 31 0.99 5.07 17.21
N LEU A 32 0.55 4.83 15.96
CA LEU A 32 1.44 4.89 14.79
C LEU A 32 1.61 6.33 14.33
N SER A 33 2.87 6.78 14.17
CA SER A 33 3.20 8.05 13.54
C SER A 33 4.21 7.80 12.42
N PHE A 34 3.88 8.18 11.18
CA PHE A 34 4.71 7.99 10.00
C PHE A 34 4.30 8.90 8.84
N THR A 35 5.17 8.96 7.83
CA THR A 35 4.86 9.66 6.58
C THR A 35 5.22 8.83 5.36
N VAL A 36 4.40 8.94 4.29
CA VAL A 36 4.71 8.37 2.98
C VAL A 36 4.98 9.51 2.00
N PRO A 37 6.18 9.58 1.42
CA PRO A 37 6.53 10.62 0.47
C PRO A 37 5.77 10.42 -0.86
N PRO A 38 5.41 11.51 -1.59
CA PRO A 38 4.73 11.40 -2.87
C PRO A 38 5.65 10.84 -3.96
N GLY A 39 5.06 10.14 -4.95
CA GLY A 39 5.75 9.64 -6.15
C GLY A 39 6.80 8.56 -5.85
N ARG A 40 6.69 7.87 -4.73
CA ARG A 40 7.63 6.84 -4.27
C ARG A 40 6.90 5.55 -3.93
N ILE A 41 7.66 4.45 -3.90
CA ILE A 41 7.17 3.15 -3.45
C ILE A 41 7.55 2.96 -1.98
N THR A 42 6.56 2.90 -1.10
CA THR A 42 6.74 2.58 0.32
C THR A 42 6.26 1.17 0.60
N GLY A 43 7.16 0.32 1.08
CA GLY A 43 6.85 -1.04 1.52
C GLY A 43 6.34 -1.06 2.96
N LEU A 44 5.21 -1.71 3.19
CA LEU A 44 4.66 -1.99 4.52
C LEU A 44 4.92 -3.46 4.85
N LEU A 45 5.99 -3.73 5.59
CA LEU A 45 6.49 -5.08 5.81
C LEU A 45 6.29 -5.54 7.25
N GLY A 46 6.10 -6.83 7.42
CA GLY A 46 5.95 -7.46 8.73
C GLY A 46 5.21 -8.79 8.64
N PRO A 47 5.20 -9.59 9.72
CA PRO A 47 4.57 -10.91 9.74
C PRO A 47 3.06 -10.83 9.50
N SER A 48 2.46 -11.96 9.14
CA SER A 48 1.00 -12.07 9.00
C SER A 48 0.30 -11.74 10.33
N GLY A 49 -0.79 -10.98 10.25
CA GLY A 49 -1.56 -10.58 11.43
C GLY A 49 -1.01 -9.37 12.20
N CYS A 50 0.12 -8.76 11.83
CA CYS A 50 0.68 -7.60 12.54
C CYS A 50 -0.09 -6.28 12.34
N GLY A 51 -1.14 -6.24 11.49
CA GLY A 51 -1.97 -5.06 11.31
C GLY A 51 -1.88 -4.38 9.94
N LYS A 52 -1.06 -4.86 8.98
CA LYS A 52 -0.86 -4.26 7.65
C LYS A 52 -2.18 -3.96 6.92
N SER A 53 -3.01 -4.97 6.71
CA SER A 53 -4.31 -4.78 6.04
C SER A 53 -5.26 -3.85 6.81
N THR A 54 -5.12 -3.75 8.12
CA THR A 54 -5.91 -2.79 8.93
C THR A 54 -5.46 -1.36 8.66
N LEU A 55 -4.14 -1.13 8.60
CA LEU A 55 -3.57 0.17 8.25
C LEU A 55 -3.96 0.56 6.81
N MET A 56 -3.84 -0.35 5.86
CA MET A 56 -4.21 -0.09 4.46
C MET A 56 -5.70 0.26 4.31
N ARG A 57 -6.59 -0.42 5.04
CA ARG A 57 -8.01 -0.05 5.06
C ARG A 57 -8.25 1.31 5.70
N ALA A 58 -7.48 1.68 6.73
CA ALA A 58 -7.55 3.01 7.31
C ALA A 58 -7.14 4.08 6.29
N VAL A 59 -6.03 3.89 5.58
CA VAL A 59 -5.57 4.78 4.49
C VAL A 59 -6.60 4.88 3.37
N ALA A 60 -7.20 3.76 2.96
CA ALA A 60 -8.28 3.73 1.96
C ALA A 60 -9.62 4.33 2.47
N GLY A 61 -9.71 4.68 3.76
CA GLY A 61 -10.91 5.26 4.36
C GLY A 61 -12.05 4.27 4.58
N THR A 62 -11.78 2.96 4.60
CA THR A 62 -12.78 1.89 4.78
C THR A 62 -12.75 1.26 6.17
N GLN A 63 -11.85 1.72 7.05
CA GLN A 63 -11.69 1.23 8.41
C GLN A 63 -12.47 2.10 9.40
N ALA A 64 -13.27 1.46 10.25
CA ALA A 64 -13.96 2.13 11.37
C ALA A 64 -13.10 2.18 12.64
N LYS A 65 -13.50 3.02 13.62
CA LYS A 65 -12.86 3.17 14.94
C LYS A 65 -11.37 3.53 14.83
N VAL A 66 -11.09 4.52 13.99
CA VAL A 66 -9.78 5.15 13.82
C VAL A 66 -9.72 6.39 14.70
N THR A 67 -8.67 6.55 15.50
CA THR A 67 -8.36 7.73 16.32
C THR A 67 -6.95 8.22 16.01
N GLY A 68 -6.63 9.47 16.38
CA GLY A 68 -5.44 10.16 15.92
C GLY A 68 -5.69 10.85 14.58
N THR A 69 -4.63 11.31 13.93
CA THR A 69 -4.68 11.95 12.61
C THR A 69 -4.27 10.98 11.53
N LEU A 70 -5.03 10.93 10.42
CA LEU A 70 -4.64 10.23 9.21
C LEU A 70 -5.08 11.05 8.00
N ASP A 71 -4.12 11.74 7.39
CA ASP A 71 -4.32 12.50 6.17
C ASP A 71 -3.76 11.76 4.97
N VAL A 72 -4.53 11.75 3.89
CA VAL A 72 -4.19 11.13 2.61
C VAL A 72 -4.33 12.19 1.52
N LEU A 73 -3.26 12.44 0.76
CA LEU A 73 -3.22 13.46 -0.30
C LEU A 73 -3.75 14.83 0.20
N GLY A 74 -3.39 15.19 1.45
CA GLY A 74 -3.78 16.46 2.09
C GLY A 74 -5.24 16.55 2.54
N ARG A 75 -5.92 15.41 2.70
CA ARG A 75 -7.30 15.33 3.19
C ARG A 75 -7.46 14.22 4.23
N PRO A 76 -8.36 14.34 5.20
CA PRO A 76 -8.65 13.23 6.11
C PRO A 76 -9.01 11.95 5.35
N ALA A 77 -8.48 10.81 5.79
CA ALA A 77 -8.76 9.51 5.19
C ALA A 77 -10.28 9.25 5.09
N GLY A 78 -10.73 8.72 3.95
CA GLY A 78 -12.16 8.51 3.67
C GLY A 78 -12.92 9.74 3.16
N HIS A 79 -12.27 10.91 3.03
CA HIS A 79 -12.92 12.08 2.45
C HIS A 79 -13.41 11.78 1.01
N PRO A 80 -14.65 12.18 0.62
CA PRO A 80 -15.23 11.83 -0.69
C PRO A 80 -14.36 12.20 -1.90
N ALA A 81 -13.61 13.30 -1.83
CA ALA A 81 -12.72 13.73 -2.91
C ALA A 81 -11.52 12.77 -3.15
N LEU A 82 -11.25 11.82 -2.24
CA LEU A 82 -10.20 10.82 -2.41
C LEU A 82 -10.63 9.62 -3.25
N ARG A 83 -11.93 9.39 -3.46
CA ARG A 83 -12.45 8.19 -4.11
C ARG A 83 -11.93 7.96 -5.54
N THR A 84 -11.63 9.03 -6.26
CA THR A 84 -11.06 8.97 -7.62
C THR A 84 -9.55 9.11 -7.64
N ARG A 85 -8.94 9.48 -6.51
CA ARG A 85 -7.50 9.74 -6.38
C ARG A 85 -6.73 8.60 -5.71
N VAL A 86 -7.44 7.70 -5.01
CA VAL A 86 -6.87 6.54 -4.30
C VAL A 86 -7.39 5.26 -4.92
N GLY A 87 -6.50 4.44 -5.45
CA GLY A 87 -6.79 3.07 -5.86
C GLY A 87 -6.46 2.10 -4.72
N TYR A 88 -7.32 1.11 -4.46
CA TYR A 88 -7.08 0.10 -3.44
C TYR A 88 -7.28 -1.30 -4.01
N VAL A 89 -6.24 -2.12 -3.90
CA VAL A 89 -6.26 -3.56 -4.23
C VAL A 89 -6.21 -4.36 -2.94
N THR A 90 -7.23 -5.16 -2.71
CA THR A 90 -7.32 -6.07 -1.57
C THR A 90 -6.57 -7.38 -1.85
N GLN A 91 -6.16 -8.09 -0.81
CA GLN A 91 -5.46 -9.37 -0.90
C GLN A 91 -6.24 -10.41 -1.74
N ALA A 92 -7.56 -10.50 -1.56
CA ALA A 92 -8.41 -11.29 -2.43
C ALA A 92 -8.87 -10.46 -3.64
N PRO A 93 -8.86 -11.01 -4.87
CA PRO A 93 -9.36 -10.30 -6.03
C PRO A 93 -10.79 -9.81 -5.86
N SER A 94 -11.02 -8.50 -6.03
CA SER A 94 -12.34 -7.85 -5.86
C SER A 94 -13.00 -7.60 -7.22
N VAL A 95 -13.20 -8.67 -8.00
CA VAL A 95 -13.79 -8.63 -9.34
C VAL A 95 -14.90 -9.66 -9.48
N TYR A 96 -15.86 -9.41 -10.37
CA TYR A 96 -16.98 -10.30 -10.65
C TYR A 96 -16.52 -11.42 -11.57
N ALA A 97 -16.62 -12.67 -11.12
CA ALA A 97 -16.16 -13.85 -11.84
C ALA A 97 -16.98 -14.15 -13.13
N ASP A 98 -18.24 -13.77 -13.13
CA ASP A 98 -19.22 -13.94 -14.22
C ASP A 98 -19.18 -12.83 -15.26
N LEU A 99 -18.36 -11.80 -15.06
CA LEU A 99 -18.09 -10.74 -16.04
C LEU A 99 -16.74 -10.94 -16.72
N THR A 100 -16.61 -10.48 -17.96
CA THR A 100 -15.32 -10.42 -18.65
C THR A 100 -14.42 -9.38 -17.99
N VAL A 101 -13.11 -9.41 -18.29
CA VAL A 101 -12.16 -8.38 -17.85
C VAL A 101 -12.68 -6.99 -18.24
N ARG A 102 -13.03 -6.80 -19.50
CA ARG A 102 -13.56 -5.54 -20.03
C ARG A 102 -14.86 -5.11 -19.33
N GLN A 103 -15.76 -6.03 -19.05
CA GLN A 103 -17.02 -5.75 -18.36
C GLN A 103 -16.80 -5.36 -16.90
N ASN A 104 -15.87 -6.02 -16.19
CA ASN A 104 -15.46 -5.61 -14.85
C ASN A 104 -14.97 -4.16 -14.85
N LEU A 105 -14.02 -3.83 -15.72
CA LEU A 105 -13.50 -2.47 -15.81
C LEU A 105 -14.59 -1.46 -16.20
N ALA A 106 -15.49 -1.83 -17.12
CA ALA A 106 -16.59 -0.95 -17.54
C ALA A 106 -17.54 -0.64 -16.37
N TYR A 107 -17.85 -1.63 -15.55
CA TYR A 107 -18.67 -1.46 -14.36
C TYR A 107 -18.03 -0.45 -13.38
N PHE A 108 -16.78 -0.67 -12.99
CA PHE A 108 -16.10 0.21 -12.05
C PHE A 108 -15.83 1.60 -12.65
N ALA A 109 -15.51 1.69 -13.93
CA ALA A 109 -15.33 2.98 -14.61
C ALA A 109 -16.64 3.80 -14.61
N ALA A 110 -17.80 3.16 -14.76
CA ALA A 110 -19.09 3.84 -14.70
C ALA A 110 -19.42 4.35 -13.28
N VAL A 111 -18.97 3.65 -12.25
CA VAL A 111 -19.10 4.08 -10.84
C VAL A 111 -18.20 5.28 -10.54
N LEU A 112 -16.94 5.24 -11.02
CA LEU A 112 -15.97 6.30 -10.77
C LEU A 112 -16.27 7.60 -11.54
N ASP A 113 -16.76 7.49 -12.76
CA ASP A 113 -16.99 8.61 -13.68
C ASP A 113 -18.36 8.45 -14.35
N PRO A 114 -19.45 8.77 -13.63
CA PRO A 114 -20.81 8.54 -14.10
C PRO A 114 -21.24 9.52 -15.21
N GLY A 115 -22.26 9.13 -15.95
CA GLY A 115 -22.91 9.97 -16.96
C GLY A 115 -22.45 9.68 -18.40
N ARG A 116 -23.29 10.11 -19.36
CA ARG A 116 -23.08 9.84 -20.80
C ARG A 116 -21.90 10.62 -21.38
N ALA A 117 -21.69 11.84 -20.93
CA ALA A 117 -20.57 12.69 -21.39
C ALA A 117 -19.19 12.10 -21.10
N ALA A 118 -19.08 11.19 -20.12
CA ALA A 118 -17.84 10.52 -19.76
C ALA A 118 -17.56 9.22 -20.57
N ALA A 119 -18.44 8.83 -21.49
CA ALA A 119 -18.36 7.52 -22.15
C ALA A 119 -17.03 7.27 -22.89
N ASP A 120 -16.55 8.26 -23.65
CA ASP A 120 -15.31 8.11 -24.43
C ASP A 120 -14.07 8.10 -23.51
N ARG A 121 -14.06 8.94 -22.47
CA ARG A 121 -13.00 8.95 -21.45
C ARG A 121 -12.95 7.62 -20.71
N ARG A 122 -14.09 7.06 -20.30
CA ARG A 122 -14.15 5.73 -19.69
C ARG A 122 -13.61 4.65 -20.61
N ARG A 123 -13.99 4.67 -21.90
CA ARG A 123 -13.50 3.69 -22.89
C ARG A 123 -11.97 3.76 -23.04
N ALA A 124 -11.40 4.96 -23.12
CA ALA A 124 -9.96 5.18 -23.18
C ALA A 124 -9.26 4.67 -21.91
N ASN A 125 -9.81 4.99 -20.72
CA ASN A 125 -9.28 4.54 -19.44
C ASN A 125 -9.31 3.01 -19.29
N ILE A 126 -10.38 2.35 -19.73
CA ILE A 126 -10.49 0.88 -19.72
C ILE A 126 -9.42 0.26 -20.61
N THR A 127 -9.28 0.73 -21.84
CA THR A 127 -8.26 0.22 -22.77
C THR A 127 -6.86 0.37 -22.20
N ARG A 128 -6.53 1.56 -21.69
CA ARG A 128 -5.25 1.82 -21.05
C ARG A 128 -5.01 0.89 -19.87
N ALA A 129 -5.97 0.77 -18.93
CA ALA A 129 -5.81 -0.05 -17.73
C ALA A 129 -5.60 -1.55 -18.08
N ILE A 130 -6.29 -2.08 -19.11
CA ILE A 130 -6.08 -3.44 -19.60
C ILE A 130 -4.67 -3.61 -20.18
N THR A 131 -4.19 -2.63 -20.93
CA THR A 131 -2.83 -2.64 -21.50
C THR A 131 -1.77 -2.54 -20.42
N ASP A 132 -1.94 -1.63 -19.46
CA ASP A 132 -1.00 -1.41 -18.34
C ASP A 132 -0.71 -2.70 -17.56
N VAL A 133 -1.69 -3.60 -17.43
CA VAL A 133 -1.54 -4.87 -16.70
C VAL A 133 -1.32 -6.09 -17.60
N ASP A 134 -1.04 -5.89 -18.89
CA ASP A 134 -0.81 -6.97 -19.88
C ASP A 134 -1.96 -8.00 -19.94
N LEU A 135 -3.20 -7.53 -20.04
CA LEU A 135 -4.38 -8.37 -20.20
C LEU A 135 -5.12 -8.15 -21.53
N THR A 136 -4.46 -7.56 -22.53
CA THR A 136 -5.07 -7.22 -23.83
C THR A 136 -5.64 -8.46 -24.51
N THR A 137 -4.94 -9.57 -24.51
CA THR A 137 -5.36 -10.85 -25.11
C THR A 137 -6.49 -11.54 -24.34
N HIS A 138 -6.70 -11.16 -23.07
CA HIS A 138 -7.72 -11.72 -22.17
C HIS A 138 -8.87 -10.74 -21.91
N ALA A 139 -8.92 -9.62 -22.63
CA ALA A 139 -9.89 -8.54 -22.36
C ALA A 139 -11.35 -9.01 -22.37
N ASP A 140 -11.68 -9.98 -23.23
CA ASP A 140 -13.02 -10.52 -23.40
C ASP A 140 -13.20 -11.92 -22.76
N ALA A 141 -12.19 -12.41 -22.01
CA ALA A 141 -12.29 -13.63 -21.22
C ALA A 141 -13.05 -13.37 -19.90
N LEU A 142 -13.83 -14.34 -19.42
CA LEU A 142 -14.47 -14.29 -18.11
C LEU A 142 -13.42 -14.26 -17.00
N ALA A 143 -13.59 -13.38 -16.02
CA ALA A 143 -12.66 -13.26 -14.90
C ALA A 143 -12.56 -14.57 -14.09
N GLY A 144 -13.64 -15.33 -14.01
CA GLY A 144 -13.68 -16.63 -13.35
C GLY A 144 -12.83 -17.72 -14.03
N SER A 145 -12.59 -17.62 -15.34
CA SER A 145 -11.75 -18.56 -16.10
C SER A 145 -10.25 -18.25 -16.07
N LEU A 146 -9.87 -17.09 -15.53
CA LEU A 146 -8.49 -16.63 -15.44
C LEU A 146 -7.72 -17.35 -14.33
N SER A 147 -6.39 -17.45 -14.46
CA SER A 147 -5.52 -17.86 -13.37
C SER A 147 -5.60 -16.89 -12.18
N GLY A 148 -5.13 -17.31 -11.00
CA GLY A 148 -5.08 -16.44 -9.81
C GLY A 148 -4.31 -15.15 -10.08
N GLY A 149 -3.12 -15.24 -10.71
CA GLY A 149 -2.30 -14.08 -11.06
C GLY A 149 -2.98 -13.15 -12.07
N GLN A 150 -3.66 -13.70 -13.08
CA GLN A 150 -4.44 -12.88 -14.02
C GLN A 150 -5.60 -12.16 -13.33
N ARG A 151 -6.33 -12.82 -12.40
CA ARG A 151 -7.38 -12.16 -11.61
C ARG A 151 -6.84 -11.03 -10.73
N SER A 152 -5.67 -11.21 -10.12
CA SER A 152 -5.00 -10.13 -9.37
C SER A 152 -4.67 -8.95 -10.28
N ARG A 153 -4.23 -9.19 -11.51
CA ARG A 153 -4.01 -8.13 -12.51
C ARG A 153 -5.31 -7.43 -12.93
N VAL A 154 -6.45 -8.13 -13.01
CA VAL A 154 -7.76 -7.47 -13.24
C VAL A 154 -8.09 -6.53 -12.09
N SER A 155 -7.89 -6.95 -10.83
CA SER A 155 -8.11 -6.10 -9.65
C SER A 155 -7.21 -4.86 -9.67
N LEU A 156 -5.95 -5.02 -10.08
CA LEU A 156 -5.02 -3.90 -10.26
C LEU A 156 -5.49 -2.97 -11.40
N ALA A 157 -5.93 -3.51 -12.54
CA ALA A 157 -6.48 -2.71 -13.64
C ALA A 157 -7.69 -1.86 -13.19
N VAL A 158 -8.56 -2.42 -12.36
CA VAL A 158 -9.67 -1.68 -11.74
C VAL A 158 -9.16 -0.54 -10.87
N ALA A 159 -8.15 -0.77 -10.03
CA ALA A 159 -7.56 0.26 -9.18
C ALA A 159 -6.84 1.36 -9.98
N LEU A 160 -6.36 1.05 -11.19
CA LEU A 160 -5.71 2.01 -12.12
C LEU A 160 -6.71 2.85 -12.93
N LEU A 161 -8.02 2.55 -12.88
CA LEU A 161 -9.04 3.39 -13.48
C LEU A 161 -8.98 4.81 -12.87
N GLY A 162 -9.11 5.83 -13.70
CA GLY A 162 -9.08 7.23 -13.23
C GLY A 162 -7.70 7.83 -12.98
N THR A 163 -6.60 7.10 -13.18
CA THR A 163 -5.22 7.57 -12.91
C THR A 163 -5.01 8.02 -11.45
N PRO A 164 -5.06 7.09 -10.49
CA PRO A 164 -4.92 7.43 -9.08
C PRO A 164 -3.55 8.06 -8.76
N GLU A 165 -3.54 9.00 -7.83
CA GLU A 165 -2.32 9.61 -7.29
C GLU A 165 -1.66 8.72 -6.22
N LEU A 166 -2.48 7.88 -5.54
CA LEU A 166 -2.04 6.90 -4.56
C LEU A 166 -2.62 5.53 -4.87
N LEU A 167 -1.77 4.51 -4.92
CA LEU A 167 -2.15 3.10 -4.96
C LEU A 167 -1.83 2.43 -3.62
N VAL A 168 -2.82 1.81 -3.01
CA VAL A 168 -2.69 0.99 -1.81
C VAL A 168 -2.87 -0.47 -2.22
N LEU A 169 -1.82 -1.29 -2.07
CA LEU A 169 -1.76 -2.64 -2.62
C LEU A 169 -1.51 -3.66 -1.49
N ASP A 170 -2.55 -4.40 -1.12
CA ASP A 170 -2.49 -5.36 -0.01
C ASP A 170 -2.04 -6.74 -0.52
N GLU A 171 -0.77 -7.08 -0.30
CA GLU A 171 -0.10 -8.32 -0.71
C GLU A 171 -0.28 -8.66 -2.21
N PRO A 172 0.03 -7.72 -3.14
CA PRO A 172 -0.31 -7.86 -4.55
C PRO A 172 0.48 -8.95 -5.29
N THR A 173 1.56 -9.42 -4.71
CA THR A 173 2.52 -10.39 -5.29
C THR A 173 2.30 -11.82 -4.79
N VAL A 174 1.42 -12.01 -3.81
CA VAL A 174 1.16 -13.33 -3.21
C VAL A 174 0.58 -14.30 -4.23
N GLY A 175 1.18 -15.50 -4.30
CA GLY A 175 0.75 -16.55 -5.23
C GLY A 175 1.13 -16.34 -6.69
N LEU A 176 1.96 -15.32 -6.99
CA LEU A 176 2.54 -15.13 -8.32
C LEU A 176 3.83 -15.94 -8.46
N ASP A 177 4.04 -16.49 -9.66
CA ASP A 177 5.33 -17.03 -10.04
C ASP A 177 6.41 -15.92 -10.14
N PRO A 178 7.70 -16.27 -10.17
CA PRO A 178 8.78 -15.28 -10.17
C PRO A 178 8.76 -14.31 -11.37
N VAL A 179 8.31 -14.74 -12.55
CA VAL A 179 8.25 -13.90 -13.75
C VAL A 179 7.15 -12.86 -13.60
N LEU A 180 5.94 -13.30 -13.25
CA LEU A 180 4.80 -12.40 -13.03
C LEU A 180 5.07 -11.41 -11.90
N ARG A 181 5.77 -11.84 -10.83
CA ARG A 181 6.17 -10.96 -9.73
C ARG A 181 7.14 -9.88 -10.19
N ARG A 182 8.16 -10.24 -10.98
CA ARG A 182 9.12 -9.30 -11.56
C ARG A 182 8.40 -8.25 -12.41
N ASP A 183 7.51 -8.71 -13.31
CA ASP A 183 6.81 -7.84 -14.25
C ASP A 183 5.85 -6.88 -13.52
N LEU A 184 5.24 -7.34 -12.43
CA LEU A 184 4.39 -6.50 -11.58
C LEU A 184 5.21 -5.43 -10.85
N TRP A 185 6.38 -5.77 -10.32
CA TRP A 185 7.28 -4.78 -9.71
C TRP A 185 7.79 -3.76 -10.73
N GLN A 186 8.09 -4.19 -11.97
CA GLN A 186 8.45 -3.26 -13.04
C GLN A 186 7.32 -2.27 -13.30
N LEU A 187 6.07 -2.74 -13.40
CA LEU A 187 4.90 -1.86 -13.53
C LEU A 187 4.81 -0.85 -12.36
N PHE A 188 5.07 -1.25 -11.12
CA PHE A 188 5.04 -0.34 -9.98
C PHE A 188 6.10 0.76 -10.10
N HIS A 189 7.32 0.41 -10.48
CA HIS A 189 8.39 1.38 -10.75
C HIS A 189 8.03 2.32 -11.90
N ASP A 190 7.47 1.81 -12.99
CA ASP A 190 7.04 2.62 -14.13
C ASP A 190 5.93 3.60 -13.74
N LEU A 191 4.94 3.18 -12.92
CA LEU A 191 3.89 4.05 -12.41
C LEU A 191 4.45 5.19 -11.54
N ALA A 192 5.38 4.87 -10.65
CA ALA A 192 6.05 5.87 -9.82
C ALA A 192 6.88 6.85 -10.66
N ALA A 193 7.74 6.33 -11.56
CA ALA A 193 8.68 7.13 -12.34
C ALA A 193 8.01 7.98 -13.42
N THR A 194 7.01 7.43 -14.13
CA THR A 194 6.42 8.10 -15.32
C THR A 194 5.16 8.89 -15.01
N ARG A 195 4.38 8.48 -14.00
CA ARG A 195 3.10 9.10 -13.64
C ARG A 195 3.14 9.83 -12.30
N GLY A 196 4.24 9.70 -11.54
CA GLY A 196 4.33 10.26 -10.19
C GLY A 196 3.36 9.61 -9.20
N THR A 197 2.86 8.41 -9.52
CA THR A 197 1.95 7.68 -8.63
C THR A 197 2.69 7.26 -7.36
N THR A 198 2.12 7.54 -6.21
CA THR A 198 2.61 7.03 -4.92
C THR A 198 2.09 5.61 -4.71
N LEU A 199 2.94 4.69 -4.24
CA LEU A 199 2.53 3.33 -3.94
C LEU A 199 2.79 3.00 -2.47
N LEU A 200 1.78 2.45 -1.80
CA LEU A 200 1.92 1.78 -0.49
C LEU A 200 1.66 0.30 -0.72
N VAL A 201 2.69 -0.52 -0.63
CA VAL A 201 2.66 -1.95 -0.96
C VAL A 201 2.89 -2.78 0.29
N SER A 202 1.94 -3.60 0.72
CA SER A 202 2.22 -4.54 1.81
C SER A 202 2.83 -5.84 1.29
N SER A 203 3.75 -6.39 2.08
CA SER A 203 4.30 -7.72 1.85
C SER A 203 4.70 -8.37 3.18
N HIS A 204 4.74 -9.69 3.19
CA HIS A 204 5.39 -10.49 4.23
C HIS A 204 6.70 -11.13 3.70
N VAL A 205 7.06 -10.88 2.44
CA VAL A 205 8.27 -11.37 1.78
C VAL A 205 9.34 -10.30 1.90
N MET A 206 10.37 -10.56 2.70
CA MET A 206 11.42 -9.56 2.99
C MET A 206 12.30 -9.25 1.78
N ASP A 207 12.45 -10.15 0.80
CA ASP A 207 13.18 -9.88 -0.44
C ASP A 207 12.56 -8.75 -1.29
N GLU A 208 11.27 -8.46 -1.08
CA GLU A 208 10.59 -7.36 -1.76
C GLU A 208 10.94 -5.98 -1.17
N ALA A 209 11.51 -5.95 0.02
CA ALA A 209 11.95 -4.72 0.68
C ALA A 209 12.96 -3.92 -0.16
N GLU A 210 13.89 -4.61 -0.80
CA GLU A 210 14.94 -3.98 -1.63
C GLU A 210 14.39 -3.31 -2.91
N ARG A 211 13.11 -3.55 -3.23
CA ARG A 211 12.42 -2.94 -4.36
C ARG A 211 11.69 -1.65 -3.99
N CYS A 212 11.67 -1.30 -2.72
CA CYS A 212 10.98 -0.13 -2.19
C CYS A 212 11.96 1.02 -1.93
N ASP A 213 11.51 2.26 -2.14
CA ASP A 213 12.29 3.46 -1.79
C ASP A 213 12.32 3.70 -0.27
N ARG A 214 11.28 3.27 0.44
CA ARG A 214 11.10 3.44 1.89
C ARG A 214 10.38 2.24 2.48
N LEU A 215 10.63 1.95 3.74
CA LEU A 215 10.05 0.83 4.46
C LEU A 215 9.39 1.29 5.76
N LEU A 216 8.19 0.81 5.99
CA LEU A 216 7.50 0.80 7.27
C LEU A 216 7.53 -0.64 7.79
N LEU A 217 8.37 -0.92 8.77
CA LEU A 217 8.48 -2.25 9.37
C LEU A 217 7.53 -2.36 10.55
N MET A 218 6.57 -3.29 10.46
CA MET A 218 5.52 -3.47 11.47
C MET A 218 5.66 -4.79 12.23
N ARG A 219 5.36 -4.72 13.55
CA ARG A 219 5.14 -5.89 14.39
C ARG A 219 4.08 -5.59 15.46
N GLU A 220 3.16 -6.51 15.67
CA GLU A 220 2.16 -6.44 16.75
C GLU A 220 1.44 -5.09 16.85
N GLY A 221 1.07 -4.53 15.68
CA GLY A 221 0.35 -3.25 15.62
C GLY A 221 1.17 -2.00 15.86
N THR A 222 2.51 -2.11 15.96
CA THR A 222 3.45 -0.99 16.14
C THR A 222 4.42 -0.89 14.98
N LEU A 223 5.04 0.28 14.78
CA LEU A 223 6.15 0.47 13.85
C LEU A 223 7.46 0.21 14.59
N LEU A 224 8.27 -0.71 14.05
CA LEU A 224 9.65 -0.95 14.49
C LEU A 224 10.64 0.00 13.81
N ALA A 225 10.35 0.37 12.57
CA ALA A 225 11.18 1.29 11.81
C ALA A 225 10.38 1.96 10.69
N ASP A 226 10.82 3.17 10.32
CA ASP A 226 10.37 3.96 9.18
C ASP A 226 11.61 4.59 8.53
N ASP A 227 12.16 3.94 7.48
CA ASP A 227 13.45 4.35 6.89
C ASP A 227 13.63 3.77 5.47
N THR A 228 14.74 4.12 4.80
CA THR A 228 15.14 3.46 3.55
C THR A 228 15.77 2.08 3.84
N PRO A 229 15.75 1.13 2.87
CA PRO A 229 16.43 -0.16 3.03
C PRO A 229 17.91 -0.01 3.42
N GLU A 230 18.62 0.91 2.78
CA GLU A 230 20.05 1.17 3.05
C GLU A 230 20.27 1.72 4.46
N ALA A 231 19.48 2.70 4.90
CA ALA A 231 19.61 3.29 6.25
C ALA A 231 19.29 2.24 7.33
N LEU A 232 18.33 1.35 7.09
CA LEU A 232 18.03 0.24 8.01
C LEU A 232 19.21 -0.71 8.16
N ARG A 233 19.82 -1.16 7.06
CA ARG A 233 21.00 -2.04 7.09
C ARG A 233 22.17 -1.37 7.79
N THR A 234 22.44 -0.11 7.47
CA THR A 234 23.52 0.67 8.09
C THR A 234 23.33 0.80 9.60
N ARG A 235 22.11 1.17 10.03
CA ARG A 235 21.78 1.37 11.45
C ARG A 235 21.87 0.09 12.27
N THR A 236 21.53 -1.05 11.69
CA THR A 236 21.54 -2.36 12.36
C THR A 236 22.86 -3.12 12.19
N GLY A 237 23.75 -2.66 11.30
CA GLY A 237 24.99 -3.35 10.96
C GLY A 237 24.76 -4.69 10.24
N THR A 238 23.68 -4.81 9.47
CA THR A 238 23.30 -6.06 8.80
C THR A 238 23.41 -5.94 7.27
N GLU A 239 23.54 -7.07 6.59
CA GLU A 239 23.67 -7.11 5.13
C GLU A 239 22.32 -7.07 4.40
N THR A 240 21.25 -7.55 5.06
CA THR A 240 19.91 -7.67 4.44
C THR A 240 18.84 -6.98 5.30
N VAL A 241 17.73 -6.57 4.66
CA VAL A 241 16.57 -6.01 5.37
C VAL A 241 15.92 -7.05 6.29
N GLU A 242 15.95 -8.34 5.93
CA GLU A 242 15.46 -9.42 6.79
C GLU A 242 16.27 -9.50 8.10
N ALA A 243 17.59 -9.49 8.01
CA ALA A 243 18.45 -9.49 9.18
C ALA A 243 18.27 -8.21 10.03
N ALA A 244 18.08 -7.05 9.37
CA ALA A 244 17.76 -5.80 10.05
C ALA A 244 16.42 -5.89 10.81
N PHE A 245 15.41 -6.47 10.20
CA PHE A 245 14.11 -6.69 10.85
C PHE A 245 14.23 -7.58 12.08
N LEU A 246 14.93 -8.72 11.98
CA LEU A 246 15.16 -9.62 13.12
C LEU A 246 15.93 -8.93 14.25
N HIS A 247 16.95 -8.15 13.91
CA HIS A 247 17.71 -7.36 14.90
C HIS A 247 16.78 -6.37 15.65
N LEU A 248 15.92 -5.65 14.94
CA LEU A 248 14.98 -4.71 15.55
C LEU A 248 13.94 -5.42 16.42
N VAL A 249 13.48 -6.60 16.02
CA VAL A 249 12.56 -7.45 16.80
C VAL A 249 13.19 -7.88 18.11
N ASP A 250 14.44 -8.33 18.09
CA ASP A 250 15.17 -8.77 19.28
C ASP A 250 15.43 -7.61 20.24
N ALA A 251 15.82 -6.45 19.70
CA ALA A 251 16.00 -5.23 20.47
C ALA A 251 14.69 -4.78 21.16
N ALA A 252 13.57 -4.75 20.44
CA ALA A 252 12.26 -4.39 20.99
C ALA A 252 11.81 -5.38 22.08
N THR A 253 12.04 -6.68 21.88
CA THR A 253 11.70 -7.72 22.85
C THR A 253 12.51 -7.59 24.13
N THR A 254 13.80 -7.27 24.00
CA THR A 254 14.70 -7.05 25.14
C THR A 254 14.32 -5.81 25.95
N ALA A 255 13.97 -4.70 25.27
CA ALA A 255 13.50 -3.49 25.90
C ALA A 255 12.23 -3.73 26.71
N ALA A 256 11.22 -4.41 26.12
CA ALA A 256 9.98 -4.74 26.80
C ALA A 256 10.18 -5.62 28.05
N ARG A 257 11.09 -6.58 28.01
CA ARG A 257 11.45 -7.42 29.19
C ARG A 257 12.09 -6.61 30.30
N THR A 258 12.99 -5.68 29.94
CA THR A 258 13.66 -4.80 30.92
C THR A 258 12.65 -3.89 31.62
N GLU A 259 11.71 -3.29 30.87
CA GLU A 259 10.66 -2.44 31.44
C GLU A 259 9.71 -3.23 32.39
N ALA A 260 9.34 -4.46 32.00
CA ALA A 260 8.51 -5.32 32.83
C ALA A 260 9.22 -5.66 34.16
N SER A 261 10.51 -6.01 34.11
CA SER A 261 11.32 -6.32 35.30
C SER A 261 11.53 -5.11 36.23
N VAL A 262 11.62 -3.90 35.68
CA VAL A 262 11.69 -2.66 36.48
C VAL A 262 10.35 -2.39 37.19
N LYS A 263 9.23 -2.57 36.49
CA LYS A 263 7.88 -2.39 37.08
C LYS A 263 7.57 -3.39 38.19
N GLU A 264 8.06 -4.62 38.10
CA GLU A 264 7.89 -5.63 39.17
C GLU A 264 8.72 -5.31 40.44
N ARG A 265 9.91 -4.69 40.27
CA ARG A 265 10.77 -4.30 41.42
C ARG A 265 10.31 -3.05 42.13
N THR A 266 9.39 -2.27 41.54
CA THR A 266 8.88 -1.00 42.10
C THR A 266 7.50 -1.15 42.71
N ARG A 267 6.93 -2.36 42.73
CA ARG A 267 5.69 -2.74 43.44
C ARG A 267 6.01 -3.52 44.71
#